data_45e8b4e5c3a782864c78d38f5686cbac
#
_entry.id   45e8b4e5c3a782864c78d38f5686cbac
#
_cell.length_a   1.000
_cell.length_b   1.000
_cell.length_c   1.000
_cell.angle_alpha   90.00
_cell.angle_beta   90.00
_cell.angle_gamma   90.00
#
_symmetry.space_group_name_H-M   'P 1'
#
loop_
_entity.id
_entity.type
_entity.pdbx_description
1 polymer ?
#
loop_
_entity_poly.entity_id
_entity_poly.type
_entity_poly.pdbx_seq_one_letter_code
_entity_poly.pdbx_strand_id
1 'polypeptide(L)' 'MTPIDPKYTTSVTTTGGRAGRAISDDGILDVRLRPPKRNGRSDGTNPEQLFAAAWAGCYQSALMAAARGPGTMCPIPG' A
#
# COMPACT_ATOMS: atom_id res chain seq x y z
N MET A 1 -11.72 4.15 18.28
CA MET A 1 -11.75 4.44 16.84
C MET A 1 -13.17 4.60 16.37
N THR A 2 -13.43 5.65 15.63
CA THR A 2 -14.76 5.91 15.13
C THR A 2 -15.07 4.97 13.98
N PRO A 3 -16.19 4.28 14.02
CA PRO A 3 -16.59 3.47 12.87
C PRO A 3 -16.86 4.37 11.68
N ILE A 4 -16.36 3.97 10.55
CA ILE A 4 -16.51 4.72 9.31
C ILE A 4 -17.15 3.81 8.30
N ASP A 5 -18.14 4.32 7.60
CA ASP A 5 -18.68 3.60 6.46
C ASP A 5 -17.58 3.45 5.42
N PRO A 6 -17.13 2.23 5.14
CA PRO A 6 -16.06 2.08 4.17
C PRO A 6 -16.58 2.41 2.77
N LYS A 7 -15.93 3.40 2.15
CA LYS A 7 -16.21 3.72 0.76
C LYS A 7 -15.46 2.80 -0.18
N TYR A 8 -14.47 2.12 0.35
CA TYR A 8 -13.63 1.22 -0.41
C TYR A 8 -13.16 0.11 0.51
N THR A 9 -13.30 -1.11 0.07
CA THR A 9 -12.87 -2.27 0.83
C THR A 9 -12.03 -3.16 -0.07
N THR A 10 -10.94 -3.64 0.47
CA THR A 10 -10.10 -4.58 -0.24
C THR A 10 -9.55 -5.60 0.74
N SER A 11 -9.11 -6.72 0.22
CA SER A 11 -8.43 -7.72 1.02
C SER A 11 -7.23 -8.24 0.26
N VAL A 12 -6.20 -8.60 1.01
CA VAL A 12 -4.97 -9.11 0.45
C VAL A 12 -4.61 -10.39 1.19
N THR A 13 -4.33 -11.43 0.45
CA THR A 13 -3.91 -12.70 1.01
C THR A 13 -2.40 -12.82 0.89
N THR A 14 -1.75 -13.14 2.00
CA THR A 14 -0.30 -13.38 1.99
C THR A 14 -0.04 -14.82 2.37
N THR A 15 0.93 -15.42 1.71
CA THR A 15 1.38 -16.75 2.01
C THR A 15 2.90 -16.75 2.08
N GLY A 16 3.47 -17.61 2.92
CA GLY A 16 4.92 -17.73 3.04
C GLY A 16 5.61 -16.61 3.78
N GLY A 17 4.86 -15.77 4.48
CA GLY A 17 5.43 -14.68 5.27
C GLY A 17 6.29 -13.75 4.45
N ARG A 18 7.45 -13.38 4.99
CA ARG A 18 8.34 -12.41 4.35
C ARG A 18 9.03 -12.95 3.10
N ALA A 19 8.89 -14.22 2.81
CA ALA A 19 9.52 -14.85 1.64
C ALA A 19 8.47 -15.46 0.72
N GLY A 20 7.25 -14.97 0.77
CA GLY A 20 6.14 -15.55 0.05
C GLY A 20 5.59 -14.63 -1.03
N ARG A 21 4.29 -14.44 -0.96
CA ARG A 21 3.58 -13.71 -2.00
C ARG A 21 2.37 -12.99 -1.39
N ALA A 22 2.02 -11.86 -1.94
CA ALA A 22 0.85 -11.10 -1.52
C ALA A 22 -0.01 -10.82 -2.75
N ILE A 23 -1.28 -11.17 -2.65
CA ILE A 23 -2.22 -11.01 -3.77
C ILE A 23 -3.50 -10.39 -3.25
N SER A 24 -3.94 -9.31 -3.88
CA SER A 24 -5.22 -8.71 -3.56
C SER A 24 -6.36 -9.51 -4.16
N ASP A 25 -7.55 -9.31 -3.62
CA ASP A 25 -8.73 -10.06 -4.08
C ASP A 25 -9.08 -9.78 -5.54
N ASP A 26 -8.70 -8.63 -6.06
CA ASP A 26 -8.89 -8.30 -7.47
C ASP A 26 -7.69 -8.64 -8.34
N GLY A 27 -6.62 -9.15 -7.75
CA GLY A 27 -5.44 -9.55 -8.49
C GLY A 27 -4.54 -8.41 -8.96
N ILE A 28 -4.93 -7.16 -8.70
CA ILE A 28 -4.12 -6.02 -9.15
C ILE A 28 -2.81 -5.96 -8.38
N LEU A 29 -2.86 -6.15 -7.07
CA LEU A 29 -1.64 -6.32 -6.30
C LEU A 29 -1.27 -7.79 -6.33
N ASP A 30 -0.11 -8.10 -6.87
CA ASP A 30 0.39 -9.46 -6.96
C ASP A 30 1.91 -9.38 -6.98
N VAL A 31 2.51 -9.56 -5.82
CA VAL A 31 3.94 -9.34 -5.66
C VAL A 31 4.58 -10.46 -4.88
N ARG A 32 5.83 -10.71 -5.19
CA ARG A 32 6.66 -11.62 -4.40
C ARG A 32 7.26 -10.86 -3.24
N LEU A 33 7.21 -11.48 -2.08
CA LEU A 33 7.84 -10.94 -0.90
C LEU A 33 9.17 -11.66 -0.70
N ARG A 34 10.24 -10.88 -0.62
CA ARG A 34 11.59 -11.43 -0.46
C ARG A 34 12.37 -10.57 0.51
N PRO A 35 13.18 -11.18 1.39
CA PRO A 35 14.04 -10.39 2.26
C PRO A 35 15.03 -9.59 1.43
N PRO A 36 15.39 -8.38 1.87
CA PRO A 36 16.39 -7.59 1.18
C PRO A 36 17.72 -8.32 1.16
N LYS A 37 18.43 -8.21 0.04
CA LYS A 37 19.75 -8.79 -0.09
C LYS A 37 20.80 -7.74 0.19
N ARG A 38 21.96 -8.19 0.70
CA ARG A 38 23.05 -7.30 1.06
C ARG A 38 23.57 -6.48 -0.11
N ASN A 39 23.60 -7.06 -1.29
CA ASN A 39 24.10 -6.38 -2.48
C ASN A 39 22.98 -5.67 -3.24
N GLY A 40 21.88 -5.42 -2.59
CA GLY A 40 20.92 -4.44 -3.03
C GLY A 40 19.84 -4.91 -3.99
N ARG A 41 20.01 -6.04 -4.63
CA ARG A 41 18.98 -6.53 -5.53
C ARG A 41 18.28 -7.74 -4.97
N SER A 42 16.97 -7.73 -5.11
CA SER A 42 16.12 -8.80 -4.62
C SER A 42 15.17 -9.21 -5.74
N ASP A 43 14.70 -10.45 -5.68
CA ASP A 43 13.75 -10.97 -6.67
C ASP A 43 12.33 -10.51 -6.43
N GLY A 44 12.10 -9.74 -5.38
CA GLY A 44 10.78 -9.25 -5.05
C GLY A 44 10.85 -8.06 -4.15
N THR A 45 9.69 -7.62 -3.72
CA THR A 45 9.58 -6.52 -2.77
C THR A 45 9.55 -7.07 -1.35
N ASN A 46 9.32 -6.20 -0.39
CA ASN A 46 9.21 -6.58 1.00
C ASN A 46 8.13 -5.73 1.66
N PRO A 47 7.64 -6.15 2.85
CA PRO A 47 6.57 -5.41 3.50
C PRO A 47 6.92 -3.96 3.80
N GLU A 48 8.19 -3.69 4.08
CA GLU A 48 8.61 -2.32 4.36
C GLU A 48 8.44 -1.43 3.14
N GLN A 49 8.80 -1.93 1.95
CA GLN A 49 8.59 -1.16 0.72
C GLN A 49 7.11 -0.94 0.44
N LEU A 50 6.31 -1.95 0.66
CA LEU A 50 4.86 -1.83 0.44
C LEU A 50 4.25 -0.81 1.41
N PHE A 51 4.66 -0.86 2.66
CA PHE A 51 4.19 0.09 3.65
C PHE A 51 4.63 1.51 3.31
N ALA A 52 5.89 1.66 2.91
CA ALA A 52 6.41 2.97 2.53
C ALA A 52 5.66 3.55 1.34
N ALA A 53 5.37 2.72 0.34
CA ALA A 53 4.62 3.17 -0.82
C ALA A 53 3.21 3.62 -0.44
N ALA A 54 2.55 2.84 0.40
CA ALA A 54 1.20 3.18 0.86
C ALA A 54 1.19 4.48 1.64
N TRP A 55 2.11 4.61 2.58
CA TRP A 55 2.21 5.80 3.40
C TRP A 55 2.55 7.02 2.57
N ALA A 56 3.55 6.90 1.69
CA ALA A 56 3.99 8.02 0.87
C ALA A 56 2.90 8.48 -0.08
N GLY A 57 2.18 7.53 -0.69
CA GLY A 57 1.10 7.87 -1.60
C GLY A 57 -0.03 8.62 -0.90
N CYS A 58 -0.41 8.14 0.26
CA CYS A 58 -1.47 8.78 1.02
C CYS A 58 -1.04 10.17 1.51
N TYR A 59 0.19 10.30 2.00
CA TYR A 59 0.70 11.57 2.48
C TYR A 59 0.80 12.60 1.35
N GLN A 60 1.30 12.17 0.21
CA GLN A 60 1.41 13.04 -0.95
C GLN A 60 0.02 13.50 -1.42
N SER A 61 -0.94 12.60 -1.42
CA SER A 61 -2.32 12.96 -1.78
C SER A 61 -2.89 14.00 -0.82
N ALA A 62 -2.62 13.85 0.46
CA ALA A 62 -3.08 14.82 1.45
C ALA A 62 -2.45 16.19 1.23
N LEU A 63 -1.17 16.23 0.89
CA LEU A 63 -0.50 17.50 0.58
C LEU A 63 -1.10 18.15 -0.66
N MET A 64 -1.36 17.36 -1.69
CA MET A 64 -1.97 17.87 -2.90
C MET A 64 -3.38 18.40 -2.63
N ALA A 65 -4.14 17.71 -1.82
CA ALA A 65 -5.48 18.15 -1.44
C ALA A 65 -5.41 19.46 -0.66
N ALA A 66 -4.48 19.57 0.26
CA ALA A 66 -4.30 20.80 1.04
C ALA A 66 -3.92 21.97 0.14
N ALA A 67 -3.12 21.73 -0.87
CA ALA A 67 -2.73 22.77 -1.83
C ALA A 67 -3.91 23.24 -2.67
N ARG A 68 -4.92 22.39 -2.87
CA ARG A 68 -6.10 22.76 -3.64
C ARG A 68 -7.10 23.57 -2.84
N GLY A 69 -6.98 23.53 -1.51
CA GLY A 69 -7.86 24.29 -0.65
C GLY A 69 -8.67 23.43 0.29
N PRO A 70 -9.40 24.11 1.18
CA PRO A 70 -10.16 23.41 2.21
C PRO A 70 -11.29 22.56 1.65
N GLY A 71 -11.65 21.55 2.40
CA GLY A 71 -12.74 20.66 2.02
C GLY A 71 -12.33 19.46 1.22
N THR A 72 -11.06 19.39 0.84
CA THR A 72 -10.55 18.25 0.09
C THR A 72 -9.96 17.25 1.07
N MET A 73 -10.36 16.03 0.95
CA MET A 73 -9.84 14.97 1.79
C MET A 73 -8.76 14.21 1.05
N CYS A 74 -7.97 13.47 1.82
CA CYS A 74 -7.03 12.55 1.23
C CYS A 74 -7.80 11.61 0.30
N PRO A 75 -7.58 11.67 -1.01
CA PRO A 75 -8.34 10.82 -1.91
C PRO A 75 -7.89 9.39 -1.76
N ILE A 76 -8.88 8.52 -1.69
CA ILE A 76 -8.60 7.11 -1.77
C ILE A 76 -8.57 6.79 -3.25
N PRO A 77 -7.45 6.22 -3.72
CA PRO A 77 -7.38 5.87 -5.14
C PRO A 77 -8.48 4.88 -5.47
N GLY A 78 -9.18 5.20 -6.49
CA GLY A 78 -10.26 4.33 -6.90
C GLY A 78 -10.89 4.87 -8.11
#